data_2756cf342e4e2bcac9e2a00897e3f107
#
_entry.id   2756cf342e4e2bcac9e2a00897e3f107
#
_cell.length_a   1.000
_cell.length_b   1.000
_cell.length_c   1.000
_cell.angle_alpha   90.00
_cell.angle_beta   90.00
_cell.angle_gamma   90.00
#
_symmetry.space_group_name_H-M   'P 1'
#
loop_
_entity.id
_entity.type
_entity.pdbx_description
1 polymer ?
#
loop_
_entity_poly.entity_id
_entity_poly.type
_entity_poly.pdbx_seq_one_letter_code
_entity_poly.pdbx_strand_id
1 'polypeptide(L)'
;MGKEDIEVDPDHHEENHEEEEIPSIDNEGEALESSEVESEEKEKTLDELKEENKDLSDKMKRALAETENIRKKFFKEKRDAEIYGGTKLARDLLSVLDNLSRALDSIDDEMKEKQNAFLEGIELTKKELLNTFSNHEINELAPEEGEKFNPKFHQAMFEGPHPNIEKGNIIQVMANGFTIGERLLRAAQVGVSSGVIQNKKEDNKDT
;
A
#
# COMPACT_ATOMS: atom_id res chain seq x y z
N MET A 1 20.40 -34.50 -36.65
CA MET A 1 19.35 -34.75 -37.67
C MET A 1 18.01 -34.55 -36.93
N GLY A 2 17.20 -33.63 -37.45
CA GLY A 2 15.87 -33.29 -36.90
C GLY A 2 15.77 -31.82 -36.45
N LYS A 3 15.66 -30.90 -37.42
CA LYS A 3 15.18 -29.54 -37.23
C LYS A 3 13.66 -29.64 -37.32
N GLU A 4 12.94 -29.23 -36.30
CA GLU A 4 11.52 -28.93 -36.41
C GLU A 4 11.34 -27.42 -36.44
N ASP A 5 10.88 -26.98 -37.62
CA ASP A 5 10.55 -25.62 -37.93
C ASP A 5 9.23 -25.27 -37.28
N ILE A 6 9.19 -24.24 -36.44
CA ILE A 6 7.97 -23.67 -35.89
C ILE A 6 7.46 -22.65 -36.92
N GLU A 7 6.38 -23.02 -37.61
CA GLU A 7 5.58 -22.12 -38.44
C GLU A 7 4.93 -21.04 -37.55
N VAL A 8 5.28 -19.78 -37.87
CA VAL A 8 4.59 -18.59 -37.34
C VAL A 8 3.49 -18.24 -38.32
N ASP A 9 2.25 -18.41 -37.89
CA ASP A 9 1.04 -18.03 -38.61
C ASP A 9 0.85 -16.50 -38.50
N PRO A 10 0.88 -15.72 -39.61
CA PRO A 10 0.56 -14.31 -39.55
C PRO A 10 -0.94 -14.10 -39.69
N ASP A 11 -1.59 -13.85 -38.57
CA ASP A 11 -3.01 -13.51 -38.51
C ASP A 11 -3.28 -12.21 -39.26
N HIS A 12 -3.98 -12.34 -40.36
CA HIS A 12 -4.47 -11.29 -41.21
C HIS A 12 -5.61 -10.55 -40.51
N HIS A 13 -5.37 -9.36 -40.02
CA HIS A 13 -6.44 -8.39 -39.81
C HIS A 13 -6.76 -7.70 -41.14
N GLU A 14 -7.78 -8.18 -41.83
CA GLU A 14 -8.45 -7.45 -42.89
C GLU A 14 -9.22 -6.26 -42.25
N GLU A 15 -8.65 -5.07 -42.39
CA GLU A 15 -9.39 -3.83 -42.18
C GLU A 15 -10.35 -3.65 -43.36
N ASN A 16 -11.64 -3.86 -43.12
CA ASN A 16 -12.74 -3.50 -44.03
C ASN A 16 -12.80 -1.97 -44.12
N HIS A 17 -12.21 -1.43 -45.18
CA HIS A 17 -12.55 -0.09 -45.65
C HIS A 17 -13.92 -0.15 -46.33
N GLU A 18 -14.97 0.24 -45.64
CA GLU A 18 -16.23 0.62 -46.26
C GLU A 18 -16.00 1.95 -47.01
N GLU A 19 -15.91 1.86 -48.32
CA GLU A 19 -15.99 3.04 -49.22
C GLU A 19 -17.39 3.61 -49.13
N GLU A 20 -17.57 4.74 -48.42
CA GLU A 20 -18.79 5.56 -48.51
C GLU A 20 -18.86 6.17 -49.90
N GLU A 21 -19.83 5.70 -50.70
CA GLU A 21 -20.18 6.30 -51.98
C GLU A 21 -20.66 7.74 -51.75
N ILE A 22 -19.94 8.70 -52.36
CA ILE A 22 -20.34 10.10 -52.44
C ILE A 22 -21.44 10.19 -53.52
N PRO A 23 -22.68 10.62 -53.22
CA PRO A 23 -23.68 10.81 -54.23
C PRO A 23 -23.32 12.03 -55.11
N SER A 24 -23.28 11.81 -56.42
CA SER A 24 -23.12 12.82 -57.43
C SER A 24 -24.35 13.75 -57.42
N ILE A 25 -24.14 15.02 -57.07
CA ILE A 25 -25.18 16.06 -57.13
C ILE A 25 -25.22 16.59 -58.55
N ASP A 26 -26.30 16.27 -59.25
CA ASP A 26 -26.65 16.87 -60.52
C ASP A 26 -26.93 18.37 -60.33
N ASN A 27 -26.29 19.15 -61.19
CA ASN A 27 -26.33 20.59 -61.25
C ASN A 27 -27.59 21.05 -62.00
N GLU A 28 -28.64 21.37 -61.28
CA GLU A 28 -29.74 22.22 -61.87
C GLU A 28 -29.76 23.54 -61.11
N GLY A 29 -29.51 24.58 -61.86
CA GLY A 29 -29.41 25.92 -61.37
C GLY A 29 -30.76 26.51 -60.91
N GLU A 30 -30.79 26.94 -59.67
CA GLU A 30 -31.67 27.98 -59.20
C GLU A 30 -30.87 29.05 -58.48
N ALA A 31 -30.95 30.25 -59.03
CA ALA A 31 -30.40 31.46 -58.47
C ALA A 31 -31.11 31.74 -57.14
N LEU A 32 -30.41 31.48 -56.02
CA LEU A 32 -30.78 31.97 -54.73
C LEU A 32 -29.83 33.08 -54.31
N GLU A 33 -30.43 34.18 -53.97
CA GLU A 33 -29.86 35.44 -53.54
C GLU A 33 -28.68 35.21 -52.56
N SER A 34 -27.54 35.80 -52.91
CA SER A 34 -26.40 35.97 -52.04
C SER A 34 -26.79 36.78 -50.80
N SER A 35 -27.15 36.11 -49.72
CA SER A 35 -27.02 36.72 -48.42
C SER A 35 -25.51 36.67 -48.09
N GLU A 36 -24.83 37.74 -48.39
CA GLU A 36 -23.49 38.04 -47.88
C GLU A 36 -23.58 38.02 -46.35
N VAL A 37 -23.30 36.86 -45.76
CA VAL A 37 -22.88 36.81 -44.39
C VAL A 37 -21.41 37.28 -44.43
N GLU A 38 -21.21 38.60 -44.37
CA GLU A 38 -19.94 39.20 -44.03
C GLU A 38 -19.57 38.64 -42.64
N SER A 39 -18.85 37.53 -42.62
CA SER A 39 -17.99 37.20 -41.46
C SER A 39 -16.93 38.30 -41.43
N GLU A 40 -17.16 39.35 -40.64
CA GLU A 40 -16.13 40.30 -40.24
C GLU A 40 -15.06 39.50 -39.48
N GLU A 41 -14.15 38.81 -40.17
CA GLU A 41 -12.86 38.43 -39.64
C GLU A 41 -12.11 39.73 -39.37
N LYS A 42 -12.27 40.23 -38.15
CA LYS A 42 -11.43 41.35 -37.68
C LYS A 42 -9.98 40.85 -37.75
N GLU A 43 -9.25 41.41 -38.74
CA GLU A 43 -7.80 41.17 -38.80
C GLU A 43 -7.20 41.65 -37.47
N LYS A 44 -6.80 40.64 -36.63
CA LYS A 44 -6.14 40.92 -35.37
C LYS A 44 -4.88 41.72 -35.64
N THR A 45 -4.67 42.77 -34.88
CA THR A 45 -3.43 43.54 -34.96
C THR A 45 -2.22 42.69 -34.56
N LEU A 46 -1.06 43.04 -35.06
CA LEU A 46 0.19 42.33 -34.79
C LEU A 46 0.51 42.25 -33.28
N ASP A 47 0.06 43.20 -32.51
CA ASP A 47 0.27 43.26 -31.06
C ASP A 47 -0.72 42.36 -30.32
N GLU A 48 -1.98 42.26 -30.78
CA GLU A 48 -2.96 41.31 -30.25
C GLU A 48 -2.51 39.87 -30.49
N LEU A 49 -1.97 39.56 -31.68
CA LEU A 49 -1.41 38.24 -31.97
C LEU A 49 -0.20 37.87 -31.12
N LYS A 50 0.64 38.85 -30.77
CA LYS A 50 1.78 38.63 -29.87
C LYS A 50 1.30 38.33 -28.43
N GLU A 51 0.29 39.06 -27.97
CA GLU A 51 -0.27 38.89 -26.64
C GLU A 51 -0.96 37.52 -26.53
N GLU A 52 -1.77 37.13 -27.54
CA GLU A 52 -2.38 35.78 -27.62
C GLU A 52 -1.32 34.70 -27.65
N ASN A 53 -0.24 34.84 -28.40
CA ASN A 53 0.87 33.90 -28.46
C ASN A 53 1.57 33.73 -27.11
N LYS A 54 1.78 34.85 -26.42
CA LYS A 54 2.33 34.84 -25.05
C LYS A 54 1.40 34.13 -24.08
N ASP A 55 0.12 34.39 -24.11
CA ASP A 55 -0.88 33.76 -23.28
C ASP A 55 -0.97 32.27 -23.54
N LEU A 56 -0.96 31.86 -24.82
CA LEU A 56 -0.92 30.45 -25.23
C LEU A 56 0.35 29.75 -24.75
N SER A 57 1.52 30.44 -24.88
CA SER A 57 2.80 29.93 -24.37
C SER A 57 2.76 29.72 -22.85
N ASP A 58 2.19 30.67 -22.12
CA ASP A 58 2.09 30.57 -20.65
C ASP A 58 1.08 29.50 -20.22
N LYS A 59 -0.06 29.35 -20.94
CA LYS A 59 -1.00 28.23 -20.75
C LYS A 59 -0.32 26.88 -21.03
N MET A 60 0.45 26.78 -22.12
CA MET A 60 1.19 25.57 -22.45
C MET A 60 2.21 25.21 -21.36
N LYS A 61 3.00 26.17 -20.87
CA LYS A 61 3.97 25.95 -19.78
C LYS A 61 3.27 25.48 -18.51
N ARG A 62 2.12 26.08 -18.18
CA ARG A 62 1.33 25.67 -17.02
C ARG A 62 0.78 24.25 -17.19
N ALA A 63 0.22 23.92 -18.35
CA ALA A 63 -0.28 22.58 -18.65
C ALA A 63 0.84 21.52 -18.61
N LEU A 64 2.04 21.84 -19.11
CA LEU A 64 3.21 20.96 -18.99
C LEU A 64 3.60 20.74 -17.53
N ALA A 65 3.63 21.81 -16.72
CA ALA A 65 3.95 21.69 -15.29
C ALA A 65 2.89 20.87 -14.53
N GLU A 66 1.61 21.05 -14.85
CA GLU A 66 0.51 20.24 -14.29
C GLU A 66 0.63 18.77 -14.71
N THR A 67 0.94 18.50 -15.98
CA THR A 67 1.17 17.14 -16.47
C THR A 67 2.33 16.46 -15.74
N GLU A 68 3.44 17.14 -15.53
CA GLU A 68 4.57 16.63 -14.75
C GLU A 68 4.20 16.33 -13.29
N ASN A 69 3.41 17.21 -12.66
CA ASN A 69 2.93 16.99 -11.30
C ASN A 69 2.00 15.79 -11.20
N ILE A 70 1.05 15.67 -12.15
CA ILE A 70 0.14 14.52 -12.24
C ILE A 70 0.93 13.23 -12.45
N ARG A 71 1.91 13.24 -13.33
CA ARG A 71 2.78 12.08 -13.59
C ARG A 71 3.51 11.63 -12.33
N LYS A 72 4.12 12.57 -11.59
CA LYS A 72 4.82 12.26 -10.32
C LYS A 72 3.84 11.70 -9.28
N LYS A 73 2.65 12.30 -9.18
CA LYS A 73 1.59 11.84 -8.28
C LYS A 73 1.14 10.42 -8.64
N PHE A 74 0.91 10.15 -9.91
CA PHE A 74 0.50 8.84 -10.42
C PHE A 74 1.51 7.73 -10.08
N PHE A 75 2.80 7.98 -10.28
CA PHE A 75 3.83 7.00 -9.93
C PHE A 75 3.88 6.71 -8.43
N LYS A 76 3.68 7.75 -7.60
CA LYS A 76 3.59 7.58 -6.15
C LYS A 76 2.35 6.77 -5.77
N GLU A 77 1.18 7.12 -6.30
CA GLU A 77 -0.08 6.42 -6.02
C GLU A 77 -0.03 4.97 -6.50
N LYS A 78 0.58 4.71 -7.67
CA LYS A 78 0.79 3.35 -8.17
C LYS A 78 1.64 2.54 -7.20
N ARG A 79 2.78 3.07 -6.75
CA ARG A 79 3.64 2.41 -5.77
C ARG A 79 2.92 2.18 -4.44
N ASP A 80 2.19 3.18 -3.96
CA ASP A 80 1.39 3.05 -2.74
C ASP A 80 0.32 1.96 -2.89
N ALA A 81 -0.32 1.85 -4.04
CA ALA A 81 -1.30 0.80 -4.33
C ALA A 81 -0.65 -0.60 -4.37
N GLU A 82 0.55 -0.73 -4.93
CA GLU A 82 1.31 -1.99 -4.95
C GLU A 82 1.67 -2.45 -3.52
N ILE A 83 2.17 -1.54 -2.67
CA ILE A 83 2.58 -1.86 -1.30
C ILE A 83 1.35 -2.08 -0.40
N TYR A 84 0.38 -1.16 -0.44
CA TYR A 84 -0.70 -1.12 0.54
C TYR A 84 -1.99 -1.79 0.08
N GLY A 85 -2.08 -2.24 -1.17
CA GLY A 85 -3.29 -2.88 -1.71
C GLY A 85 -3.71 -4.13 -0.94
N GLY A 86 -2.73 -4.89 -0.42
CA GLY A 86 -2.93 -6.08 0.41
C GLY A 86 -3.22 -5.83 1.89
N THR A 87 -3.28 -4.59 2.36
CA THR A 87 -3.36 -4.25 3.80
C THR A 87 -4.50 -4.96 4.54
N LYS A 88 -5.68 -5.05 3.92
CA LYS A 88 -6.84 -5.69 4.56
C LYS A 88 -6.61 -7.19 4.71
N LEU A 89 -6.21 -7.87 3.65
CA LEU A 89 -5.90 -9.30 3.68
C LEU A 89 -4.76 -9.60 4.67
N ALA A 90 -3.69 -8.81 4.64
CA ALA A 90 -2.58 -8.96 5.56
C ALA A 90 -3.03 -8.86 7.02
N ARG A 91 -3.88 -7.88 7.35
CA ARG A 91 -4.43 -7.72 8.71
C ARG A 91 -5.25 -8.93 9.14
N ASP A 92 -6.07 -9.48 8.25
CA ASP A 92 -6.88 -10.65 8.56
C ASP A 92 -6.00 -11.91 8.76
N LEU A 93 -4.90 -12.04 8.01
CA LEU A 93 -3.92 -13.12 8.16
C LEU A 93 -3.13 -13.07 9.46
N LEU A 94 -2.98 -11.90 10.10
CA LEU A 94 -2.30 -11.82 11.41
C LEU A 94 -2.98 -12.67 12.48
N SER A 95 -4.29 -12.84 12.43
CA SER A 95 -5.01 -13.70 13.36
C SER A 95 -4.65 -15.19 13.18
N VAL A 96 -4.35 -15.62 11.95
CA VAL A 96 -3.88 -16.96 11.65
C VAL A 96 -2.49 -17.18 12.22
N LEU A 97 -1.58 -16.21 12.03
CA LEU A 97 -0.23 -16.24 12.60
C LEU A 97 -0.26 -16.29 14.14
N ASP A 98 -1.11 -15.48 14.79
CA ASP A 98 -1.27 -15.49 16.25
C ASP A 98 -1.77 -16.85 16.76
N ASN A 99 -2.73 -17.43 16.07
CA ASN A 99 -3.26 -18.76 16.44
C ASN A 99 -2.21 -19.85 16.26
N LEU A 100 -1.40 -19.76 15.19
CA LEU A 100 -0.29 -20.70 14.95
C LEU A 100 0.77 -20.57 16.05
N SER A 101 1.12 -19.35 16.44
CA SER A 101 2.06 -19.08 17.55
C SER A 101 1.51 -19.63 18.86
N ARG A 102 0.25 -19.33 19.18
CA ARG A 102 -0.40 -19.83 20.41
C ARG A 102 -0.47 -21.35 20.44
N ALA A 103 -0.72 -21.99 19.31
CA ALA A 103 -0.71 -23.45 19.23
C ALA A 103 0.67 -24.02 19.55
N LEU A 104 1.75 -23.44 19.03
CA LEU A 104 3.11 -23.83 19.32
C LEU A 104 3.49 -23.60 20.80
N ASP A 105 3.06 -22.47 21.37
CA ASP A 105 3.34 -22.10 22.76
C ASP A 105 2.57 -22.97 23.78
N SER A 106 1.43 -23.57 23.36
CA SER A 106 0.61 -24.42 24.22
C SER A 106 1.05 -25.87 24.31
N ILE A 107 2.11 -26.24 23.56
CA ILE A 107 2.62 -27.61 23.51
C ILE A 107 3.53 -27.87 24.71
N ASP A 108 3.21 -28.89 25.48
CA ASP A 108 4.03 -29.32 26.59
C ASP A 108 5.27 -30.09 26.15
N ASP A 109 6.25 -30.23 27.06
CA ASP A 109 7.54 -30.83 26.74
C ASP A 109 7.43 -32.34 26.40
N GLU A 110 6.42 -33.05 26.90
CA GLU A 110 6.17 -34.43 26.56
C GLU A 110 5.71 -34.61 25.10
N MET A 111 4.88 -33.68 24.60
CA MET A 111 4.47 -33.65 23.20
C MET A 111 5.60 -33.26 22.28
N LYS A 112 6.49 -32.34 22.71
CA LYS A 112 7.67 -31.95 21.93
C LYS A 112 8.58 -33.15 21.66
N GLU A 113 8.82 -34.00 22.65
CA GLU A 113 9.66 -35.20 22.47
C GLU A 113 9.02 -36.24 21.55
N LYS A 114 7.70 -36.44 21.64
CA LYS A 114 6.98 -37.51 20.88
C LYS A 114 6.67 -37.12 19.43
N GLN A 115 6.52 -35.85 19.13
CA GLN A 115 6.05 -35.35 17.82
C GLN A 115 6.97 -34.29 17.22
N ASN A 116 8.26 -34.36 17.48
CA ASN A 116 9.24 -33.35 17.07
C ASN A 116 9.16 -33.03 15.56
N ALA A 117 9.08 -34.03 14.69
CA ALA A 117 9.00 -33.82 13.24
C ALA A 117 7.71 -33.08 12.80
N PHE A 118 6.60 -33.31 13.49
CA PHE A 118 5.34 -32.60 13.20
C PHE A 118 5.43 -31.13 13.65
N LEU A 119 6.00 -30.87 14.83
CA LEU A 119 6.20 -29.54 15.35
C LEU A 119 7.15 -28.73 14.49
N GLU A 120 8.27 -29.34 14.08
CA GLU A 120 9.22 -28.73 13.14
C GLU A 120 8.51 -28.32 11.82
N GLY A 121 7.58 -29.13 11.31
CA GLY A 121 6.79 -28.80 10.15
C GLY A 121 5.90 -27.57 10.36
N ILE A 122 5.28 -27.42 11.55
CA ILE A 122 4.47 -26.24 11.90
C ILE A 122 5.34 -24.99 12.07
N GLU A 123 6.47 -25.11 12.74
CA GLU A 123 7.45 -24.00 12.89
C GLU A 123 7.97 -23.52 11.54
N LEU A 124 8.28 -24.46 10.64
CA LEU A 124 8.68 -24.14 9.26
C LEU A 124 7.58 -23.39 8.51
N THR A 125 6.31 -23.83 8.67
CA THR A 125 5.16 -23.15 8.06
C THR A 125 4.98 -21.73 8.60
N LYS A 126 5.13 -21.52 9.92
CA LYS A 126 5.12 -20.20 10.54
C LYS A 126 6.25 -19.34 9.99
N LYS A 127 7.46 -19.88 9.90
CA LYS A 127 8.62 -19.16 9.37
C LYS A 127 8.43 -18.76 7.92
N GLU A 128 7.85 -19.65 7.10
CA GLU A 128 7.57 -19.36 5.69
C GLU A 128 6.51 -18.27 5.53
N LEU A 129 5.49 -18.26 6.40
CA LEU A 129 4.51 -17.18 6.43
C LEU A 129 5.14 -15.83 6.76
N LEU A 130 6.05 -15.78 7.75
CA LEU A 130 6.80 -14.57 8.10
C LEU A 130 7.72 -14.11 6.97
N ASN A 131 8.39 -15.04 6.28
CA ASN A 131 9.18 -14.74 5.08
C ASN A 131 8.31 -14.14 3.97
N THR A 132 7.14 -14.72 3.74
CA THR A 132 6.17 -14.21 2.77
C THR A 132 5.72 -12.79 3.14
N PHE A 133 5.45 -12.52 4.40
CA PHE A 133 5.13 -11.17 4.87
C PHE A 133 6.28 -10.21 4.60
N SER A 134 7.51 -10.58 4.91
CA SER A 134 8.69 -9.75 4.66
C SER A 134 8.88 -9.43 3.18
N ASN A 135 8.62 -10.38 2.28
CA ASN A 135 8.67 -10.18 0.83
C ASN A 135 7.63 -9.16 0.33
N HIS A 136 6.54 -8.97 1.08
CA HIS A 136 5.51 -7.98 0.83
C HIS A 136 5.65 -6.71 1.70
N GLU A 137 6.85 -6.42 2.20
CA GLU A 137 7.15 -5.27 3.06
C GLU A 137 6.34 -5.25 4.37
N ILE A 138 5.85 -6.42 4.82
CA ILE A 138 5.19 -6.57 6.11
C ILE A 138 6.25 -7.06 7.11
N ASN A 139 6.62 -6.17 8.05
CA ASN A 139 7.66 -6.44 9.03
C ASN A 139 7.07 -6.59 10.42
N GLU A 140 7.61 -7.56 11.16
CA GLU A 140 7.22 -7.81 12.54
C GLU A 140 7.82 -6.76 13.48
N LEU A 141 6.99 -6.30 14.42
CA LEU A 141 7.40 -5.47 15.56
C LEU A 141 7.29 -6.35 16.80
N ALA A 142 8.44 -6.89 17.22
CA ALA A 142 8.58 -7.73 18.40
C ALA A 142 9.34 -6.96 19.50
N PRO A 143 8.65 -6.13 20.30
CA PRO A 143 9.31 -5.42 21.39
C PRO A 143 9.76 -6.41 22.47
N GLU A 144 10.86 -6.07 23.16
CA GLU A 144 11.40 -6.87 24.25
C GLU A 144 10.86 -6.42 25.61
N GLU A 145 10.87 -7.34 26.58
CA GLU A 145 10.59 -6.98 27.98
C GLU A 145 11.65 -6.00 28.52
N GLY A 146 11.21 -4.97 29.21
CA GLY A 146 12.07 -3.88 29.66
C GLY A 146 12.23 -2.74 28.67
N GLU A 147 11.81 -2.90 27.41
CA GLU A 147 11.80 -1.83 26.42
C GLU A 147 10.80 -0.75 26.79
N LYS A 148 11.12 0.50 26.43
CA LYS A 148 10.24 1.64 26.69
C LYS A 148 8.97 1.58 25.85
N PHE A 149 7.81 1.73 26.50
CA PHE A 149 6.55 1.81 25.81
C PHE A 149 6.50 3.00 24.82
N ASN A 150 6.13 2.71 23.58
CA ASN A 150 5.95 3.72 22.53
C ASN A 150 4.52 3.69 21.97
N PRO A 151 3.69 4.71 22.22
CA PRO A 151 2.29 4.73 21.79
C PRO A 151 2.08 4.68 20.26
N LYS A 152 3.13 4.95 19.47
CA LYS A 152 3.05 4.87 18.00
C LYS A 152 3.03 3.44 17.49
N PHE A 153 3.68 2.51 18.20
CA PHE A 153 3.88 1.13 17.78
C PHE A 153 3.31 0.10 18.75
N HIS A 154 3.05 0.51 20.01
CA HIS A 154 2.62 -0.39 21.07
C HIS A 154 1.23 0.02 21.57
N GLN A 155 0.41 -0.99 21.88
CA GLN A 155 -0.88 -0.85 22.53
C GLN A 155 -0.82 -1.48 23.92
N ALA A 156 -0.95 -0.65 24.96
CA ALA A 156 -1.04 -1.15 26.33
C ALA A 156 -2.38 -1.84 26.54
N MET A 157 -2.35 -3.11 26.91
CA MET A 157 -3.54 -3.91 27.23
C MET A 157 -3.86 -3.86 28.72
N PHE A 158 -2.83 -3.78 29.54
CA PHE A 158 -2.95 -3.64 31.01
C PHE A 158 -1.72 -2.94 31.56
N GLU A 159 -1.84 -2.41 32.78
CA GLU A 159 -0.77 -1.86 33.56
C GLU A 159 -0.69 -2.63 34.88
N GLY A 160 0.53 -3.06 35.25
CA GLY A 160 0.76 -3.85 36.47
C GLY A 160 2.10 -3.56 37.11
N PRO A 161 2.25 -3.81 38.41
CA PRO A 161 3.53 -3.67 39.09
C PRO A 161 4.50 -4.77 38.68
N HIS A 162 5.78 -4.44 38.55
CA HIS A 162 6.84 -5.41 38.25
C HIS A 162 8.05 -5.19 39.15
N PRO A 163 8.70 -6.25 39.68
CA PRO A 163 9.78 -6.09 40.67
C PRO A 163 11.04 -5.44 40.11
N ASN A 164 11.34 -5.62 38.83
CA ASN A 164 12.63 -5.25 38.23
C ASN A 164 12.49 -4.29 37.04
N ILE A 165 11.27 -3.99 36.59
CA ILE A 165 11.05 -3.15 35.40
C ILE A 165 10.48 -1.81 35.83
N GLU A 166 11.13 -0.74 35.36
CA GLU A 166 10.74 0.64 35.67
C GLU A 166 9.36 0.99 35.09
N LYS A 167 8.75 1.98 35.70
CA LYS A 167 7.46 2.50 35.25
C LYS A 167 7.53 2.98 33.80
N GLY A 168 6.54 2.57 33.02
CA GLY A 168 6.39 2.96 31.61
C GLY A 168 7.17 2.07 30.63
N ASN A 169 7.79 1.00 31.13
CA ASN A 169 8.43 -0.01 30.27
C ASN A 169 7.55 -1.25 30.13
N ILE A 170 7.79 -2.03 29.10
CA ILE A 170 7.06 -3.24 28.75
C ILE A 170 7.41 -4.36 29.74
N ILE A 171 6.40 -4.97 30.35
CA ILE A 171 6.56 -6.11 31.26
C ILE A 171 6.24 -7.45 30.60
N GLN A 172 5.46 -7.42 29.54
CA GLN A 172 5.05 -8.63 28.82
C GLN A 172 4.58 -8.26 27.43
N VAL A 173 4.90 -9.10 26.45
CA VAL A 173 4.36 -9.02 25.10
C VAL A 173 3.29 -10.07 24.94
N MET A 174 2.07 -9.67 24.62
CA MET A 174 0.92 -10.56 24.42
C MET A 174 0.75 -10.95 22.96
N ALA A 175 1.03 -10.01 22.05
CA ALA A 175 1.02 -10.24 20.63
C ALA A 175 1.96 -9.25 19.93
N ASN A 176 2.74 -9.74 18.98
CA ASN A 176 3.63 -8.91 18.19
C ASN A 176 2.84 -7.95 17.29
N GLY A 177 3.41 -6.77 17.08
CA GLY A 177 2.90 -5.80 16.13
C GLY A 177 3.40 -6.10 14.71
N PHE A 178 2.85 -5.38 13.74
CA PHE A 178 3.28 -5.48 12.34
C PHE A 178 3.16 -4.12 11.66
N THR A 179 4.09 -3.84 10.75
CA THR A 179 4.03 -2.71 9.82
C THR A 179 3.91 -3.22 8.40
N ILE A 180 3.39 -2.39 7.50
CA ILE A 180 3.43 -2.62 6.05
C ILE A 180 4.06 -1.38 5.41
N GLY A 181 5.26 -1.53 4.83
CA GLY A 181 6.08 -0.39 4.46
C GLY A 181 6.29 0.53 5.67
N GLU A 182 5.95 1.81 5.51
CA GLU A 182 6.07 2.82 6.57
C GLU A 182 4.83 2.93 7.48
N ARG A 183 3.74 2.18 7.21
CA ARG A 183 2.46 2.31 7.93
C ARG A 183 2.30 1.19 8.96
N LEU A 184 1.74 1.56 10.12
CA LEU A 184 1.36 0.57 11.12
C LEU A 184 0.18 -0.27 10.61
N LEU A 185 0.36 -1.60 10.56
CA LEU A 185 -0.67 -2.56 10.25
C LEU A 185 -1.43 -2.98 11.51
N ARG A 186 -0.68 -3.30 12.57
CA ARG A 186 -1.17 -3.63 13.92
C ARG A 186 -0.12 -3.25 14.97
N ALA A 187 -0.53 -2.57 16.03
CA ALA A 187 0.35 -2.31 17.17
C ALA A 187 0.67 -3.59 17.95
N ALA A 188 1.86 -3.68 18.52
CA ALA A 188 2.20 -4.76 19.45
C ALA A 188 1.37 -4.60 20.74
N GLN A 189 0.73 -5.68 21.17
CA GLN A 189 -0.07 -5.71 22.39
C GLN A 189 0.83 -6.05 23.56
N VAL A 190 0.94 -5.11 24.52
CA VAL A 190 1.90 -5.22 25.61
C VAL A 190 1.26 -4.91 26.96
N GLY A 191 1.79 -5.49 28.03
CA GLY A 191 1.60 -5.04 29.39
C GLY A 191 2.67 -4.03 29.75
N VAL A 192 2.29 -2.98 30.50
CA VAL A 192 3.20 -1.89 30.88
C VAL A 192 3.40 -1.86 32.39
N SER A 193 4.61 -1.58 32.84
CA SER A 193 4.93 -1.46 34.27
C SER A 193 4.36 -0.19 34.86
N SER A 194 3.63 -0.33 35.97
CA SER A 194 3.22 0.79 36.84
C SER A 194 4.35 1.25 37.80
N GLY A 195 5.44 0.53 37.81
CA GLY A 195 6.61 0.75 38.66
C GLY A 195 6.90 -0.43 39.59
N VAL A 196 8.02 -0.34 40.27
CA VAL A 196 8.50 -1.37 41.20
C VAL A 196 7.60 -1.46 42.41
N ILE A 197 7.29 -2.68 42.85
CA ILE A 197 6.54 -2.92 44.08
C ILE A 197 7.38 -2.39 45.26
N GLN A 198 7.05 -1.24 45.81
CA GLN A 198 7.56 -0.83 47.07
C GLN A 198 6.85 -1.67 48.16
N ASN A 199 7.50 -2.72 48.66
CA ASN A 199 7.07 -3.35 49.89
C ASN A 199 7.14 -2.27 51.01
N LYS A 200 6.01 -1.62 51.33
CA LYS A 200 5.87 -0.94 52.61
C LYS A 200 6.12 -1.99 53.70
N LYS A 201 7.35 -2.00 54.26
CA LYS A 201 7.56 -2.58 55.58
C LYS A 201 6.59 -1.81 56.50
N GLU A 202 5.55 -2.49 56.95
CA GLU A 202 4.79 -2.03 58.11
C GLU A 202 5.80 -1.98 59.27
N ASP A 203 6.26 -0.77 59.57
CA ASP A 203 6.86 -0.47 60.87
C ASP A 203 5.75 -0.61 61.90
N ASN A 204 5.50 -1.83 62.35
CA ASN A 204 4.85 -2.07 63.63
C ASN A 204 5.76 -1.50 64.71
N LYS A 205 5.57 -0.24 65.07
CA LYS A 205 6.00 0.30 66.33
C LYS A 205 4.99 -0.13 67.37
N ASP A 206 5.28 -1.25 67.98
CA ASP A 206 4.76 -1.55 69.33
C ASP A 206 5.19 -0.45 70.28
N THR A 207 4.24 0.18 70.95
CA THR A 207 4.42 0.83 72.21
C THR A 207 3.19 0.57 73.06
#